data_108411e9471c1a1e4b0fac62c8a1585b
#
_entry.id   108411e9471c1a1e4b0fac62c8a1585b
#
_cell.length_a   1.000
_cell.length_b   1.000
_cell.length_c   1.000
_cell.angle_alpha   90.00
_cell.angle_beta   90.00
_cell.angle_gamma   90.00
#
_symmetry.space_group_name_H-M   'P 1'
#
loop_
_entity.id
_entity.type
_entity.pdbx_description
1 polymer ?
#
loop_
_entity_poly.entity_id
_entity_poly.type
_entity_poly.pdbx_seq_one_letter_code
_entity_poly.pdbx_strand_id
1 'polypeptide(L)'
;MSKKRTLFVELFQPFTQYRNPFTFYYAQTYPLPPKSTIIGMLQNATGKYYDKRFWDLKVSVHGGFESVFWNYQNLIKRDISISKIGLLNKHDRNPLGKNIWHPLYHSNIKAQRAPVYQQELFNGHLFIFLRGNNTELIELIKLSLEKPKKVFYLGRSEDVVFIKNVIDIDAYDVERSVKIVKRNLWLSYPTYIKLRNKDSGEQFPIKNEKFPVYSIPVKVEFWNNGNRIENKAELSKETERKVDFETVIHTGLDYVIYLSKNIKVEIFKLNLNGKSLIFKIPMDFGWL
;
A
#
# COMPACT_ATOMS: atom_id res chain seq x y z
N MET A 1 -24.20 18.62 -4.61
CA MET A 1 -23.41 17.41 -4.31
C MET A 1 -22.16 17.42 -5.17
N SER A 2 -20.95 17.45 -4.61
CA SER A 2 -19.74 17.38 -5.41
C SER A 2 -19.69 16.04 -6.14
N LYS A 3 -19.41 16.08 -7.46
CA LYS A 3 -19.34 14.91 -8.30
C LYS A 3 -18.14 14.05 -7.85
N LYS A 4 -18.36 12.82 -7.41
CA LYS A 4 -17.28 11.89 -7.06
C LYS A 4 -16.45 11.62 -8.31
N ARG A 5 -15.13 11.75 -8.21
CA ARG A 5 -14.19 11.48 -9.29
C ARG A 5 -13.41 10.21 -9.00
N THR A 6 -13.18 9.40 -10.02
CA THR A 6 -12.49 8.12 -9.93
C THR A 6 -11.27 8.10 -10.84
N LEU A 7 -10.10 7.83 -10.28
CA LEU A 7 -8.84 7.66 -11.00
C LEU A 7 -8.47 6.18 -10.99
N PHE A 8 -8.06 5.67 -12.14
CA PHE A 8 -7.45 4.36 -12.31
C PHE A 8 -5.96 4.50 -12.51
N VAL A 9 -5.18 3.66 -11.83
CA VAL A 9 -3.72 3.64 -11.91
C VAL A 9 -3.25 2.21 -12.12
N GLU A 10 -2.51 1.97 -13.19
CA GLU A 10 -1.85 0.70 -13.46
C GLU A 10 -0.38 0.80 -13.08
N LEU A 11 0.09 -0.17 -12.30
CA LEU A 11 1.43 -0.24 -11.75
C LEU A 11 2.10 -1.56 -12.10
N PHE A 12 3.41 -1.48 -12.28
CA PHE A 12 4.30 -2.63 -12.32
C PHE A 12 5.31 -2.54 -11.18
N GLN A 13 5.50 -3.63 -10.45
CA GLN A 13 6.43 -3.68 -9.32
C GLN A 13 7.27 -4.96 -9.37
N PRO A 14 8.58 -4.87 -9.65
CA PRO A 14 9.44 -6.06 -9.81
C PRO A 14 9.57 -6.86 -8.52
N PHE A 15 9.87 -6.18 -7.42
CA PHE A 15 10.04 -6.76 -6.08
C PHE A 15 9.41 -5.86 -5.03
N THR A 16 8.83 -6.46 -4.00
CA THR A 16 8.32 -5.70 -2.86
C THR A 16 8.06 -6.55 -1.63
N GLN A 17 7.95 -5.87 -0.50
CA GLN A 17 7.40 -6.40 0.74
C GLN A 17 6.39 -5.38 1.31
N TYR A 18 5.14 -5.80 1.46
CA TYR A 18 4.15 -5.07 2.24
C TYR A 18 4.11 -5.65 3.65
N ARG A 19 5.07 -5.28 4.47
CA ARG A 19 5.31 -5.92 5.76
C ARG A 19 4.06 -5.96 6.62
N ASN A 20 3.69 -7.16 7.07
CA ASN A 20 2.68 -7.36 8.09
C ASN A 20 3.27 -6.98 9.46
N PRO A 21 2.76 -5.97 10.17
CA PRO A 21 3.31 -5.50 11.44
C PRO A 21 3.10 -6.49 12.59
N PHE A 22 2.24 -7.49 12.44
CA PHE A 22 1.96 -8.49 13.47
C PHE A 22 2.93 -9.68 13.44
N THR A 23 3.89 -9.71 12.49
CA THR A 23 4.86 -10.79 12.35
C THR A 23 6.27 -10.29 12.65
N PHE A 24 6.83 -10.67 13.83
CA PHE A 24 8.12 -10.16 14.28
C PHE A 24 9.32 -10.98 13.80
N TYR A 25 9.29 -12.31 14.01
CA TYR A 25 10.42 -13.19 13.69
C TYR A 25 10.49 -13.56 12.22
N TYR A 26 9.36 -13.70 11.59
CA TYR A 26 9.22 -13.98 10.17
C TYR A 26 8.50 -12.79 9.54
N ALA A 27 9.24 -11.96 8.84
CA ALA A 27 8.68 -10.75 8.23
C ALA A 27 7.78 -11.13 7.03
N GLN A 28 6.54 -11.50 7.33
CA GLN A 28 5.54 -11.81 6.30
C GLN A 28 5.08 -10.56 5.56
N THR A 29 4.68 -10.77 4.31
CA THR A 29 4.11 -9.72 3.47
C THR A 29 2.59 -9.89 3.34
N TYR A 30 1.88 -8.77 3.21
CA TYR A 30 0.53 -8.80 2.67
C TYR A 30 0.58 -9.14 1.18
N PRO A 31 -0.44 -9.84 0.62
CA PRO A 31 -0.46 -10.23 -0.79
C PRO A 31 -0.67 -9.05 -1.76
N LEU A 32 -1.27 -7.96 -1.30
CA LEU A 32 -1.47 -6.72 -2.04
C LEU A 32 -1.14 -5.53 -1.13
N PRO A 33 -0.82 -4.34 -1.69
CA PRO A 33 -0.54 -3.17 -0.88
C PRO A 33 -1.76 -2.74 -0.04
N PRO A 34 -1.61 -2.58 1.29
CA PRO A 34 -2.63 -1.98 2.12
C PRO A 34 -2.95 -0.54 1.70
N LYS A 35 -4.16 -0.06 2.01
CA LYS A 35 -4.55 1.33 1.72
C LYS A 35 -3.55 2.35 2.25
N SER A 36 -3.06 2.18 3.48
CA SER A 36 -2.10 3.12 4.07
C SER A 36 -0.78 3.19 3.29
N THR A 37 -0.32 2.07 2.72
CA THR A 37 0.88 2.02 1.88
C THR A 37 0.68 2.77 0.56
N ILE A 38 -0.49 2.59 -0.08
CA ILE A 38 -0.87 3.32 -1.29
C ILE A 38 -0.95 4.82 -1.00
N ILE A 39 -1.62 5.22 0.08
CA ILE A 39 -1.72 6.64 0.49
C ILE A 39 -0.34 7.21 0.75
N GLY A 40 0.56 6.49 1.41
CA GLY A 40 1.95 6.92 1.63
C GLY A 40 2.68 7.22 0.32
N MET A 41 2.53 6.36 -0.70
CA MET A 41 3.07 6.61 -2.04
C MET A 41 2.47 7.88 -2.67
N LEU A 42 1.15 8.08 -2.59
CA LEU A 42 0.48 9.25 -3.15
C LEU A 42 0.89 10.56 -2.44
N GLN A 43 1.01 10.54 -1.12
CA GLN A 43 1.53 11.66 -0.34
C GLN A 43 2.99 11.98 -0.73
N ASN A 44 3.81 10.96 -0.94
CA ASN A 44 5.17 11.13 -1.42
C ASN A 44 5.20 11.71 -2.84
N ALA A 45 4.36 11.24 -3.75
CA ALA A 45 4.26 11.73 -5.13
C ALA A 45 3.89 13.22 -5.19
N THR A 46 2.93 13.63 -4.39
CA THR A 46 2.41 15.02 -4.34
C THR A 46 3.23 15.94 -3.45
N GLY A 47 4.09 15.41 -2.57
CA GLY A 47 4.81 16.17 -1.55
C GLY A 47 3.93 16.65 -0.39
N LYS A 48 2.68 16.18 -0.29
CA LYS A 48 1.70 16.57 0.73
C LYS A 48 1.62 15.50 1.83
N TYR A 49 2.68 15.39 2.58
CA TYR A 49 2.76 14.49 3.73
C TYR A 49 1.76 14.86 4.80
N TYR A 50 1.15 14.25 5.59
CA TYR A 50 0.22 14.59 6.68
C TYR A 50 -1.11 15.21 6.26
N ASP A 51 -1.39 15.44 4.99
CA ASP A 51 -2.67 15.98 4.53
C ASP A 51 -3.79 14.96 4.79
N LYS A 52 -4.74 15.34 5.64
CA LYS A 52 -5.86 14.47 6.06
C LYS A 52 -6.78 14.05 4.90
N ARG A 53 -6.89 14.87 3.85
CA ARG A 53 -7.77 14.61 2.71
C ARG A 53 -7.44 13.29 1.99
N PHE A 54 -6.19 12.82 2.08
CA PHE A 54 -5.81 11.53 1.49
C PHE A 54 -6.50 10.33 2.15
N TRP A 55 -6.81 10.42 3.46
CA TRP A 55 -7.46 9.34 4.19
C TRP A 55 -8.94 9.18 3.84
N ASP A 56 -9.57 10.25 3.29
CA ASP A 56 -10.95 10.24 2.81
C ASP A 56 -11.09 9.57 1.43
N LEU A 57 -9.97 9.32 0.75
CA LEU A 57 -9.97 8.58 -0.51
C LEU A 57 -10.42 7.15 -0.28
N LYS A 58 -11.35 6.68 -1.09
CA LYS A 58 -11.69 5.26 -1.19
C LYS A 58 -10.72 4.60 -2.16
N VAL A 59 -10.18 3.46 -1.76
CA VAL A 59 -9.17 2.72 -2.54
C VAL A 59 -9.68 1.32 -2.80
N SER A 60 -9.62 0.87 -4.05
CA SER A 60 -9.79 -0.54 -4.40
C SER A 60 -8.54 -1.01 -5.15
N VAL A 61 -7.94 -2.10 -4.70
CA VAL A 61 -6.71 -2.64 -5.26
C VAL A 61 -6.96 -4.02 -5.85
N HIS A 62 -6.48 -4.24 -7.07
CA HIS A 62 -6.64 -5.48 -7.82
C HIS A 62 -5.30 -5.90 -8.42
N GLY A 63 -5.16 -7.16 -8.80
CA GLY A 63 -3.95 -7.70 -9.38
C GLY A 63 -3.26 -8.69 -8.47
N GLY A 64 -1.96 -8.87 -8.68
CA GLY A 64 -1.19 -9.83 -7.90
C GLY A 64 0.26 -9.89 -8.33
N PHE A 65 0.94 -10.86 -7.76
CA PHE A 65 2.35 -11.15 -7.99
C PHE A 65 2.49 -12.57 -8.53
N GLU A 66 3.47 -12.79 -9.38
CA GLU A 66 3.72 -14.12 -9.95
C GLU A 66 4.20 -15.10 -8.90
N SER A 67 5.01 -14.64 -7.94
CA SER A 67 5.51 -15.50 -6.89
C SER A 67 5.71 -14.80 -5.56
N VAL A 68 5.73 -15.60 -4.51
CA VAL A 68 6.06 -15.25 -3.14
C VAL A 68 7.22 -16.11 -2.71
N PHE A 69 8.30 -15.55 -2.21
CA PHE A 69 9.47 -16.31 -1.77
C PHE A 69 10.02 -15.79 -0.44
N TRP A 70 10.83 -16.62 0.21
CA TRP A 70 11.53 -16.27 1.42
C TRP A 70 12.96 -15.86 1.11
N ASN A 71 13.32 -14.66 1.53
CA ASN A 71 14.67 -14.13 1.46
C ASN A 71 15.30 -14.13 2.85
N TYR A 72 16.51 -14.64 2.94
CA TYR A 72 17.29 -14.62 4.17
C TYR A 72 18.20 -13.40 4.18
N GLN A 73 18.07 -12.55 5.20
CA GLN A 73 18.91 -11.37 5.36
C GLN A 73 19.57 -11.38 6.74
N ASN A 74 20.86 -11.06 6.77
CA ASN A 74 21.58 -10.77 7.99
C ASN A 74 21.49 -9.27 8.29
N LEU A 75 20.60 -8.87 9.19
CA LEU A 75 20.57 -7.50 9.67
C LEU A 75 21.73 -7.27 10.62
N ILE A 76 22.55 -6.29 10.31
CA ILE A 76 23.64 -5.87 11.18
C ILE A 76 23.12 -4.73 12.05
N LYS A 77 22.84 -5.03 13.30
CA LYS A 77 22.45 -4.03 14.29
C LYS A 77 23.72 -3.47 14.93
N ARG A 78 23.92 -2.17 14.77
CA ARG A 78 24.98 -1.43 15.45
C ARG A 78 24.35 -0.28 16.22
N ASP A 79 24.67 -0.22 17.49
CA ASP A 79 24.41 0.96 18.29
C ASP A 79 25.58 1.94 18.11
N ILE A 80 25.38 2.95 17.27
CA ILE A 80 26.35 4.04 17.10
C ILE A 80 25.79 5.23 17.87
N SER A 81 26.22 5.41 19.11
CA SER A 81 26.01 6.68 19.76
C SER A 81 26.88 7.74 19.08
N ILE A 82 26.27 8.87 18.69
CA ILE A 82 26.97 9.99 18.04
C ILE A 82 28.16 10.47 18.88
N SER A 83 28.09 10.36 20.20
CA SER A 83 29.18 10.64 21.14
C SER A 83 30.42 9.74 20.97
N LYS A 84 30.27 8.53 20.45
CA LYS A 84 31.38 7.62 20.17
C LYS A 84 32.03 7.86 18.79
N ILE A 85 31.35 8.51 17.88
CA ILE A 85 31.92 8.85 16.55
C ILE A 85 33.02 9.91 16.69
N GLY A 86 32.90 10.83 17.65
CA GLY A 86 33.93 11.82 17.96
C GLY A 86 35.21 11.25 18.62
N LEU A 87 35.13 10.04 19.16
CA LEU A 87 36.25 9.35 19.85
C LEU A 87 37.00 8.37 18.93
N LEU A 88 36.55 8.18 17.68
CA LEU A 88 37.27 7.36 16.71
C LEU A 88 38.53 8.11 16.26
N ASN A 89 39.69 7.58 16.56
CA ASN A 89 40.99 8.12 16.14
C ASN A 89 41.02 8.24 14.60
N LYS A 90 41.79 9.21 14.10
CA LYS A 90 41.94 9.44 12.64
C LYS A 90 42.34 8.18 11.85
N HIS A 91 43.02 7.22 12.51
CA HIS A 91 43.43 5.94 11.92
C HIS A 91 42.28 4.92 11.74
N ASP A 92 41.17 5.08 12.46
CA ASP A 92 40.01 4.18 12.39
C ASP A 92 39.00 4.61 11.33
N ARG A 93 39.33 5.61 10.54
CA ARG A 93 38.50 6.06 9.42
C ARG A 93 38.68 5.13 8.24
N ASN A 94 37.55 4.72 7.65
CA ASN A 94 37.53 4.01 6.38
C ASN A 94 38.51 4.70 5.40
N PRO A 95 39.44 3.97 4.73
CA PRO A 95 40.32 4.54 3.71
C PRO A 95 39.57 5.22 2.54
N LEU A 96 38.29 4.93 2.33
CA LEU A 96 37.40 5.69 1.47
C LEU A 96 36.89 6.98 2.14
N GLY A 97 37.21 7.19 3.37
CA GLY A 97 37.54 8.40 4.14
C GLY A 97 36.54 9.51 4.27
N LYS A 98 35.40 9.54 3.66
CA LYS A 98 34.55 10.74 3.65
C LYS A 98 33.08 10.51 3.97
N ASN A 99 32.65 9.27 4.14
CA ASN A 99 31.23 8.99 4.31
C ASN A 99 30.96 8.35 5.67
N ILE A 100 30.61 9.18 6.65
CA ILE A 100 30.22 8.77 8.02
C ILE A 100 28.97 7.88 8.05
N TRP A 101 28.29 7.70 6.92
CA TRP A 101 27.09 6.89 6.77
C TRP A 101 27.37 5.43 6.43
N HIS A 102 28.62 5.07 6.05
CA HIS A 102 28.95 3.67 5.85
C HIS A 102 29.30 3.02 7.19
N PRO A 103 28.71 1.88 7.52
CA PRO A 103 29.08 1.14 8.71
C PRO A 103 30.56 0.71 8.58
N LEU A 104 31.41 1.26 9.43
CA LEU A 104 32.78 0.83 9.56
C LEU A 104 32.77 -0.50 10.30
N TYR A 105 33.09 -1.58 9.63
CA TYR A 105 33.30 -2.88 10.25
C TYR A 105 34.70 -2.94 10.84
N HIS A 106 34.88 -2.40 12.03
CA HIS A 106 36.13 -2.53 12.75
C HIS A 106 36.12 -3.76 13.64
N SER A 107 37.24 -4.47 13.74
CA SER A 107 37.43 -5.69 14.55
C SER A 107 37.02 -5.56 16.02
N ASN A 108 37.06 -4.34 16.56
CA ASN A 108 36.77 -4.03 17.96
C ASN A 108 35.33 -3.63 18.25
N ILE A 109 34.47 -3.56 17.27
CA ILE A 109 33.07 -3.22 17.47
C ILE A 109 32.23 -4.48 17.25
N LYS A 110 31.68 -5.01 18.32
CA LYS A 110 30.76 -6.16 18.29
C LYS A 110 29.50 -5.76 17.56
N ALA A 111 29.45 -6.03 16.25
CA ALA A 111 28.22 -5.92 15.48
C ALA A 111 27.32 -7.11 15.84
N GLN A 112 26.14 -6.85 16.37
CA GLN A 112 25.14 -7.88 16.50
C GLN A 112 24.56 -8.21 15.13
N ARG A 113 24.71 -9.45 14.70
CA ARG A 113 24.05 -9.99 13.53
C ARG A 113 22.73 -10.61 13.96
N ALA A 114 21.65 -10.19 13.35
CA ALA A 114 20.34 -10.80 13.55
C ALA A 114 19.87 -11.38 12.21
N PRO A 115 19.79 -12.70 12.07
CA PRO A 115 19.19 -13.31 10.90
C PRO A 115 17.68 -13.00 10.88
N VAL A 116 17.19 -12.59 9.73
CA VAL A 116 15.76 -12.32 9.51
C VAL A 116 15.33 -13.00 8.23
N TYR A 117 14.25 -13.76 8.31
CA TYR A 117 13.56 -14.27 7.13
C TYR A 117 12.51 -13.26 6.70
N GLN A 118 12.61 -12.81 5.47
CA GLN A 118 11.66 -11.87 4.88
C GLN A 118 10.92 -12.53 3.73
N GLN A 119 9.61 -12.46 3.77
CA GLN A 119 8.78 -12.87 2.64
C GLN A 119 8.71 -11.71 1.65
N GLU A 120 9.02 -11.98 0.40
CA GLU A 120 9.03 -11.00 -0.68
C GLU A 120 8.13 -11.45 -1.83
N LEU A 121 7.59 -10.47 -2.54
CA LEU A 121 6.73 -10.62 -3.69
C LEU A 121 7.52 -10.27 -4.95
N PHE A 122 7.31 -11.04 -6.03
CA PHE A 122 8.01 -10.88 -7.29
C PHE A 122 7.05 -10.69 -8.45
N ASN A 123 7.42 -9.80 -9.38
CA ASN A 123 6.76 -9.53 -10.65
C ASN A 123 5.28 -9.20 -10.51
N GLY A 124 5.00 -8.04 -9.88
CA GLY A 124 3.65 -7.57 -9.57
C GLY A 124 3.03 -6.73 -10.65
N HIS A 125 1.79 -7.06 -11.02
CA HIS A 125 0.91 -6.22 -11.83
C HIS A 125 -0.28 -5.81 -10.99
N LEU A 126 -0.39 -4.50 -10.73
CA LEU A 126 -1.36 -3.93 -9.82
C LEU A 126 -2.24 -2.89 -10.54
N PHE A 127 -3.50 -2.89 -10.18
CA PHE A 127 -4.51 -1.96 -10.67
C PHE A 127 -5.19 -1.31 -9.47
N ILE A 128 -5.09 0.00 -9.35
CA ILE A 128 -5.60 0.75 -8.21
C ILE A 128 -6.68 1.71 -8.69
N PHE A 129 -7.84 1.64 -8.06
CA PHE A 129 -8.90 2.63 -8.21
C PHE A 129 -8.90 3.55 -7.00
N LEU A 130 -8.83 4.85 -7.24
CA LEU A 130 -8.88 5.90 -6.25
C LEU A 130 -10.14 6.72 -6.47
N ARG A 131 -10.97 6.88 -5.44
CA ARG A 131 -12.19 7.66 -5.53
C ARG A 131 -12.26 8.69 -4.43
N GLY A 132 -12.52 9.94 -4.78
CA GLY A 132 -12.64 11.03 -3.84
C GLY A 132 -13.72 12.06 -4.22
N ASN A 133 -14.16 12.82 -3.23
CA ASN A 133 -15.06 13.94 -3.42
C ASN A 133 -14.30 15.25 -3.72
N ASN A 134 -13.01 15.32 -3.34
CA ASN A 134 -12.15 16.46 -3.58
C ASN A 134 -11.49 16.33 -4.96
N THR A 135 -12.03 17.07 -5.93
CA THR A 135 -11.56 17.04 -7.32
C THR A 135 -10.16 17.62 -7.50
N GLU A 136 -9.79 18.62 -6.70
CA GLU A 136 -8.45 19.23 -6.74
C GLU A 136 -7.38 18.24 -6.26
N LEU A 137 -7.69 17.47 -5.21
CA LEU A 137 -6.77 16.44 -4.72
C LEU A 137 -6.58 15.33 -5.75
N ILE A 138 -7.66 14.86 -6.40
CA ILE A 138 -7.59 13.85 -7.45
C ILE A 138 -6.77 14.35 -8.63
N GLU A 139 -6.96 15.61 -9.06
CA GLU A 139 -6.18 16.20 -10.14
C GLU A 139 -4.69 16.34 -9.77
N LEU A 140 -4.42 16.80 -8.55
CA LEU A 140 -3.03 16.87 -8.04
C LEU A 140 -2.36 15.49 -8.05
N ILE A 141 -3.05 14.45 -7.60
CA ILE A 141 -2.55 13.06 -7.64
C ILE A 141 -2.27 12.64 -9.07
N LYS A 142 -3.23 12.83 -9.98
CA LYS A 142 -3.09 12.48 -11.39
C LYS A 142 -1.85 13.12 -12.01
N LEU A 143 -1.72 14.44 -11.90
CA LEU A 143 -0.57 15.18 -12.47
C LEU A 143 0.76 14.73 -11.86
N SER A 144 0.78 14.40 -10.56
CA SER A 144 2.00 13.93 -9.88
C SER A 144 2.42 12.53 -10.30
N LEU A 145 1.47 11.68 -10.68
CA LEU A 145 1.74 10.32 -11.19
C LEU A 145 2.11 10.32 -12.68
N GLU A 146 1.48 11.17 -13.49
CA GLU A 146 1.77 11.31 -14.93
C GLU A 146 3.13 11.95 -15.19
N LYS A 147 3.56 12.90 -14.33
CA LYS A 147 4.82 13.64 -14.45
C LYS A 147 5.65 13.49 -13.17
N PRO A 148 6.21 12.30 -12.91
CA PRO A 148 6.94 12.04 -11.68
C PRO A 148 8.21 12.88 -11.58
N LYS A 149 8.37 13.60 -10.47
CA LYS A 149 9.59 14.38 -10.17
C LYS A 149 10.65 13.55 -9.46
N LYS A 150 10.34 12.33 -9.06
CA LYS A 150 11.20 11.41 -8.31
C LYS A 150 10.78 9.97 -8.54
N VAL A 151 11.65 9.04 -8.17
CA VAL A 151 11.34 7.60 -8.17
C VAL A 151 10.26 7.33 -7.12
N PHE A 152 9.28 6.49 -7.46
CA PHE A 152 8.24 6.08 -6.55
C PHE A 152 8.57 4.75 -5.90
N TYR A 153 8.14 4.62 -4.65
CA TYR A 153 8.26 3.42 -3.83
C TYR A 153 6.89 3.04 -3.32
N LEU A 154 6.59 1.73 -3.33
CA LEU A 154 5.36 1.18 -2.78
C LEU A 154 5.71 -0.03 -1.91
N GLY A 155 5.80 0.17 -0.62
CA GLY A 155 6.32 -0.77 0.37
C GLY A 155 7.52 -0.17 1.11
N ARG A 156 8.66 -0.84 1.07
CA ARG A 156 9.93 -0.35 1.66
C ARG A 156 10.55 0.73 0.75
N SER A 157 11.59 1.39 1.24
CA SER A 157 12.32 2.44 0.49
C SER A 157 13.05 1.92 -0.76
N GLU A 158 13.35 0.64 -0.82
CA GLU A 158 13.95 -0.07 -1.95
C GLU A 158 12.93 -0.65 -2.94
N ASP A 159 11.66 -0.70 -2.57
CA ASP A 159 10.60 -1.31 -3.37
C ASP A 159 10.08 -0.35 -4.45
N VAL A 160 10.86 -0.18 -5.51
CA VAL A 160 10.54 0.71 -6.63
C VAL A 160 9.28 0.24 -7.36
N VAL A 161 8.44 1.18 -7.77
CA VAL A 161 7.24 0.94 -8.57
C VAL A 161 7.23 1.80 -9.82
N PHE A 162 6.76 1.22 -10.92
CA PHE A 162 6.62 1.88 -12.22
C PHE A 162 5.16 2.14 -12.53
N ILE A 163 4.83 3.40 -12.81
CA ILE A 163 3.51 3.79 -13.29
C ILE A 163 3.41 3.43 -14.77
N LYS A 164 2.42 2.63 -15.14
CA LYS A 164 2.16 2.25 -16.53
C LYS A 164 1.10 3.13 -17.17
N ASN A 165 -0.03 3.29 -16.49
CA ASN A 165 -1.14 4.10 -16.96
C ASN A 165 -1.80 4.85 -15.80
N VAL A 166 -2.26 6.07 -16.09
CA VAL A 166 -3.07 6.89 -15.19
C VAL A 166 -4.28 7.39 -15.98
N ILE A 167 -5.49 6.99 -15.59
CA ILE A 167 -6.71 7.28 -16.34
C ILE A 167 -7.76 7.86 -15.42
N ASP A 168 -8.27 9.01 -15.76
CA ASP A 168 -9.45 9.58 -15.14
C ASP A 168 -10.70 8.91 -15.74
N ILE A 169 -11.34 8.05 -14.97
CA ILE A 169 -12.50 7.28 -15.39
C ILE A 169 -13.68 8.17 -15.82
N ASP A 170 -13.84 9.32 -15.17
CA ASP A 170 -14.97 10.22 -15.44
C ASP A 170 -14.71 11.18 -16.62
N ALA A 171 -13.45 11.27 -17.10
CA ALA A 171 -13.04 12.11 -18.22
C ALA A 171 -12.84 11.30 -19.53
N TYR A 172 -12.57 9.99 -19.42
CA TYR A 172 -12.42 9.09 -20.56
C TYR A 172 -13.70 8.30 -20.78
N ASP A 173 -13.88 7.82 -22.00
CA ASP A 173 -15.00 6.95 -22.38
C ASP A 173 -14.81 5.52 -21.83
N VAL A 174 -14.91 5.41 -20.53
CA VAL A 174 -14.80 4.14 -19.80
C VAL A 174 -16.21 3.62 -19.53
N GLU A 175 -16.49 2.41 -20.02
CA GLU A 175 -17.77 1.77 -19.76
C GLU A 175 -17.91 1.44 -18.26
N ARG A 176 -18.83 2.13 -17.59
CA ARG A 176 -19.17 1.93 -16.19
C ARG A 176 -20.61 1.51 -16.02
N SER A 177 -20.84 0.43 -15.31
CA SER A 177 -22.19 -0.08 -15.02
C SER A 177 -22.29 -0.59 -13.58
N VAL A 178 -23.52 -0.64 -13.07
CA VAL A 178 -23.81 -1.24 -11.76
C VAL A 178 -24.75 -2.42 -11.99
N LYS A 179 -24.37 -3.59 -11.46
CA LYS A 179 -25.19 -4.80 -11.56
C LYS A 179 -25.46 -5.39 -10.18
N ILE A 180 -26.62 -6.03 -10.02
CA ILE A 180 -26.95 -6.84 -8.87
C ILE A 180 -26.49 -8.26 -9.15
N VAL A 181 -25.57 -8.76 -8.33
CA VAL A 181 -25.06 -10.14 -8.40
C VAL A 181 -25.78 -10.97 -7.33
N LYS A 182 -26.39 -12.09 -7.75
CA LYS A 182 -27.28 -12.88 -6.90
C LYS A 182 -26.63 -14.08 -6.22
N ARG A 183 -25.72 -14.77 -6.91
CA ARG A 183 -25.16 -16.05 -6.44
C ARG A 183 -23.65 -16.09 -6.52
N ASN A 184 -23.09 -15.81 -7.68
CA ASN A 184 -21.67 -15.98 -7.95
C ASN A 184 -21.06 -14.66 -8.41
N LEU A 185 -20.10 -14.16 -7.67
CA LEU A 185 -19.28 -13.02 -8.06
C LEU A 185 -18.01 -13.55 -8.72
N TRP A 186 -17.93 -13.40 -10.03
CA TRP A 186 -16.74 -13.73 -10.83
C TRP A 186 -15.82 -12.52 -10.88
N LEU A 187 -14.63 -12.63 -10.33
CA LEU A 187 -13.59 -11.60 -10.36
C LEU A 187 -12.59 -11.90 -11.47
N SER A 188 -12.08 -10.86 -12.12
CA SER A 188 -11.01 -10.99 -13.12
C SER A 188 -9.62 -10.93 -12.49
N TYR A 189 -9.52 -10.34 -11.32
CA TYR A 189 -8.27 -10.17 -10.58
C TYR A 189 -8.48 -10.38 -9.09
N PRO A 190 -7.47 -10.93 -8.37
CA PRO A 190 -7.46 -10.93 -6.92
C PRO A 190 -7.63 -9.51 -6.36
N THR A 191 -8.30 -9.39 -5.22
CA THR A 191 -8.57 -8.10 -4.56
C THR A 191 -8.83 -8.27 -3.07
N TYR A 192 -8.80 -7.18 -2.34
CA TYR A 192 -9.32 -7.14 -0.96
C TYR A 192 -10.81 -6.84 -0.94
N ILE A 193 -11.53 -7.57 -0.12
CA ILE A 193 -12.94 -7.34 0.16
C ILE A 193 -13.11 -7.24 1.67
N LYS A 194 -13.73 -6.17 2.16
CA LYS A 194 -14.03 -5.98 3.59
C LYS A 194 -15.00 -7.05 4.08
N LEU A 195 -14.73 -7.64 5.22
CA LEU A 195 -15.64 -8.58 5.85
C LEU A 195 -16.86 -7.91 6.48
N ARG A 196 -16.72 -6.65 6.86
CA ARG A 196 -17.80 -5.88 7.49
C ARG A 196 -17.81 -4.45 6.95
N ASN A 197 -18.98 -3.95 6.65
CA ASN A 197 -19.17 -2.53 6.39
C ASN A 197 -19.31 -1.80 7.74
N LYS A 198 -18.41 -0.86 8.03
CA LYS A 198 -18.42 -0.10 9.29
C LYS A 198 -19.66 0.80 9.42
N ASP A 199 -20.13 1.35 8.29
CA ASP A 199 -21.25 2.29 8.28
C ASP A 199 -22.59 1.60 8.53
N SER A 200 -22.85 0.47 7.87
CA SER A 200 -24.10 -0.30 8.01
C SER A 200 -24.03 -1.42 9.05
N GLY A 201 -22.84 -1.80 9.51
CA GLY A 201 -22.61 -2.97 10.36
C GLY A 201 -22.82 -4.30 9.63
N GLU A 202 -23.18 -4.28 8.36
CA GLU A 202 -23.48 -5.48 7.56
C GLU A 202 -22.22 -6.28 7.26
N GLN A 203 -22.33 -7.61 7.34
CA GLN A 203 -21.25 -8.52 6.97
C GLN A 203 -21.31 -8.84 5.49
N PHE A 204 -20.13 -9.02 4.88
CA PHE A 204 -20.02 -9.49 3.50
C PHE A 204 -20.67 -10.87 3.36
N PRO A 205 -21.63 -11.04 2.46
CA PRO A 205 -22.47 -12.26 2.41
C PRO A 205 -21.76 -13.40 1.66
N ILE A 206 -20.65 -13.87 2.19
CA ILE A 206 -19.88 -15.00 1.67
C ILE A 206 -20.50 -16.33 2.13
N LYS A 207 -20.51 -17.34 1.26
CA LYS A 207 -21.11 -18.64 1.51
C LYS A 207 -20.06 -19.75 1.39
N ASN A 208 -19.77 -20.44 2.51
CA ASN A 208 -18.90 -21.62 2.57
C ASN A 208 -17.50 -21.48 1.99
N GLU A 209 -16.98 -20.25 1.88
CA GLU A 209 -15.68 -19.96 1.30
C GLU A 209 -14.58 -19.88 2.39
N LYS A 210 -13.39 -20.32 2.05
CA LYS A 210 -12.20 -20.26 2.91
C LYS A 210 -11.14 -19.36 2.28
N PHE A 211 -11.34 -18.06 2.37
CA PHE A 211 -10.33 -17.10 1.96
C PHE A 211 -9.39 -16.73 3.10
N PRO A 212 -8.12 -16.45 2.82
CA PRO A 212 -7.23 -15.84 3.79
C PRO A 212 -7.80 -14.51 4.30
N VAL A 213 -7.77 -14.33 5.62
CA VAL A 213 -8.23 -13.11 6.30
C VAL A 213 -7.02 -12.33 6.77
N TYR A 214 -7.04 -11.02 6.52
CA TYR A 214 -5.98 -10.11 6.92
C TYR A 214 -6.56 -8.92 7.67
N SER A 215 -5.81 -8.45 8.68
CA SER A 215 -6.00 -7.14 9.29
C SER A 215 -5.01 -6.18 8.64
N ILE A 216 -5.50 -5.33 7.73
CA ILE A 216 -4.64 -4.43 6.95
C ILE A 216 -4.72 -3.00 7.46
N PRO A 217 -3.60 -2.24 7.50
CA PRO A 217 -3.62 -0.84 7.91
C PRO A 217 -4.26 0.01 6.80
N VAL A 218 -5.30 0.75 7.18
CA VAL A 218 -6.05 1.62 6.25
C VAL A 218 -5.82 3.10 6.48
N LYS A 219 -5.43 3.49 7.69
CA LYS A 219 -5.15 4.88 8.06
C LYS A 219 -4.00 4.94 9.05
N VAL A 220 -3.13 5.91 8.89
CA VAL A 220 -2.00 6.17 9.80
C VAL A 220 -1.99 7.66 10.13
N GLU A 221 -2.07 7.99 11.40
CA GLU A 221 -1.99 9.36 11.90
C GLU A 221 -0.87 9.51 12.91
N PHE A 222 -0.31 10.70 12.98
CA PHE A 222 0.69 11.06 13.95
C PHE A 222 0.10 12.08 14.92
N TRP A 223 0.34 11.87 16.21
CA TRP A 223 -0.22 12.65 17.28
C TRP A 223 0.87 13.10 18.24
N ASN A 224 0.78 14.33 18.75
CA ASN A 224 1.67 14.87 19.76
C ASN A 224 0.83 15.60 20.80
N ASN A 225 0.96 15.22 22.07
CA ASN A 225 0.22 15.82 23.21
C ASN A 225 -1.29 15.95 22.94
N GLY A 226 -1.90 14.90 22.40
CA GLY A 226 -3.34 14.88 22.10
C GLY A 226 -3.75 15.63 20.82
N ASN A 227 -2.84 16.31 20.13
CA ASN A 227 -3.08 16.99 18.87
C ASN A 227 -2.55 16.18 17.69
N ARG A 228 -3.31 16.16 16.61
CA ARG A 228 -2.87 15.56 15.36
C ARG A 228 -1.82 16.44 14.69
N ILE A 229 -0.75 15.81 14.21
CA ILE A 229 0.32 16.48 13.47
C ILE A 229 -0.14 16.72 12.03
N GLU A 230 0.00 17.92 11.53
CA GLU A 230 -0.35 18.32 10.17
C GLU A 230 0.88 18.69 9.33
N ASN A 231 2.04 18.84 9.94
CA ASN A 231 3.28 19.10 9.22
C ASN A 231 4.50 18.43 9.90
N LYS A 232 5.60 18.28 9.15
CA LYS A 232 6.81 17.60 9.61
C LYS A 232 7.51 18.30 10.79
N ALA A 233 7.37 19.61 10.90
CA ALA A 233 8.03 20.40 11.94
C ALA A 233 7.48 20.10 13.35
N GLU A 234 6.27 19.57 13.43
CA GLU A 234 5.59 19.20 14.68
C GLU A 234 6.04 17.82 15.21
N LEU A 235 6.86 17.06 14.44
CA LEU A 235 7.37 15.77 14.89
C LEU A 235 8.35 15.94 16.03
N SER A 236 8.16 15.17 17.09
CA SER A 236 9.02 15.12 18.27
C SER A 236 9.31 13.67 18.66
N LYS A 237 10.14 13.47 19.69
CA LYS A 237 10.39 12.13 20.26
C LYS A 237 9.15 11.53 20.93
N GLU A 238 8.18 12.37 21.30
CA GLU A 238 6.94 11.98 21.97
C GLU A 238 5.80 11.74 20.98
N THR A 239 6.08 11.83 19.68
CA THR A 239 5.07 11.61 18.64
C THR A 239 4.58 10.17 18.64
N GLU A 240 3.29 10.01 18.88
CA GLU A 240 2.58 8.73 18.79
C GLU A 240 2.10 8.46 17.37
N ARG A 241 2.22 7.22 16.94
CA ARG A 241 1.66 6.74 15.68
C ARG A 241 0.40 5.94 15.94
N LYS A 242 -0.75 6.45 15.50
CA LYS A 242 -2.02 5.74 15.57
C LYS A 242 -2.32 5.09 14.21
N VAL A 243 -2.71 3.82 14.23
CA VAL A 243 -2.98 3.03 13.02
C VAL A 243 -4.35 2.41 13.13
N ASP A 244 -5.21 2.71 12.16
CA ASP A 244 -6.51 2.05 12.01
C ASP A 244 -6.38 0.86 11.07
N PHE A 245 -6.98 -0.25 11.46
CA PHE A 245 -7.00 -1.49 10.70
C PHE A 245 -8.39 -1.82 10.18
N GLU A 246 -8.44 -2.48 9.04
CA GLU A 246 -9.64 -3.06 8.46
C GLU A 246 -9.45 -4.56 8.27
N THR A 247 -10.47 -5.34 8.62
CA THR A 247 -10.46 -6.79 8.38
C THR A 247 -10.99 -7.09 6.99
N VAL A 248 -10.16 -7.73 6.18
CA VAL A 248 -10.45 -8.06 4.79
C VAL A 248 -10.17 -9.51 4.48
N ILE A 249 -10.86 -10.06 3.49
CA ILE A 249 -10.44 -11.27 2.80
C ILE A 249 -9.60 -10.90 1.58
N HIS A 250 -8.64 -11.76 1.24
CA HIS A 250 -7.95 -11.73 -0.03
C HIS A 250 -8.47 -12.86 -0.90
N THR A 251 -8.97 -12.54 -2.08
CA THR A 251 -9.63 -13.51 -2.96
C THR A 251 -8.67 -14.53 -3.57
N GLY A 252 -7.37 -14.27 -3.50
CA GLY A 252 -6.33 -15.18 -3.96
C GLY A 252 -6.46 -15.53 -5.44
N LEU A 253 -6.18 -16.78 -5.75
CA LEU A 253 -6.32 -17.33 -7.10
C LEU A 253 -7.75 -17.76 -7.44
N ASP A 254 -8.63 -17.85 -6.45
CA ASP A 254 -10.04 -18.15 -6.65
C ASP A 254 -10.80 -16.89 -7.01
N TYR A 255 -11.18 -16.80 -8.27
CA TYR A 255 -11.88 -15.61 -8.79
C TYR A 255 -13.40 -15.68 -8.63
N VAL A 256 -13.93 -16.78 -8.10
CA VAL A 256 -15.36 -16.99 -7.87
C VAL A 256 -15.67 -16.91 -6.38
N ILE A 257 -16.59 -16.05 -6.02
CA ILE A 257 -17.10 -15.96 -4.65
C ILE A 257 -18.57 -16.32 -4.66
N TYR A 258 -18.95 -17.31 -3.85
CA TYR A 258 -20.35 -17.71 -3.65
C TYR A 258 -20.99 -16.79 -2.61
N LEU A 259 -22.14 -16.22 -2.97
CA LEU A 259 -22.85 -15.26 -2.15
C LEU A 259 -24.10 -15.87 -1.53
N SER A 260 -24.35 -15.59 -0.25
CA SER A 260 -25.59 -15.94 0.46
C SER A 260 -26.72 -14.93 0.25
N LYS A 261 -26.37 -13.69 -0.13
CA LYS A 261 -27.31 -12.60 -0.43
C LYS A 261 -26.88 -11.84 -1.68
N ASN A 262 -27.82 -11.09 -2.25
CA ASN A 262 -27.54 -10.21 -3.39
C ASN A 262 -26.65 -9.04 -2.97
N ILE A 263 -25.70 -8.67 -3.85
CA ILE A 263 -24.85 -7.50 -3.66
C ILE A 263 -24.88 -6.61 -4.92
N LYS A 264 -24.68 -5.31 -4.72
CA LYS A 264 -24.45 -4.36 -5.82
C LYS A 264 -22.95 -4.35 -6.16
N VAL A 265 -22.66 -4.52 -7.42
CA VAL A 265 -21.27 -4.55 -7.94
C VAL A 265 -21.13 -3.50 -9.02
N GLU A 266 -20.13 -2.68 -8.89
CA GLU A 266 -19.70 -1.72 -9.88
C GLU A 266 -18.74 -2.39 -10.85
N ILE A 267 -18.96 -2.23 -12.14
CA ILE A 267 -18.16 -2.85 -13.20
C ILE A 267 -17.52 -1.74 -14.02
N PHE A 268 -16.21 -1.82 -14.18
CA PHE A 268 -15.42 -0.95 -15.05
C PHE A 268 -14.81 -1.80 -16.16
N LYS A 269 -15.00 -1.35 -17.41
CA LYS A 269 -14.32 -1.92 -18.57
C LYS A 269 -13.40 -0.87 -19.19
N LEU A 270 -12.11 -1.19 -19.21
CA LEU A 270 -11.07 -0.34 -19.77
C LEU A 270 -10.40 -1.06 -20.95
N ASN A 271 -10.17 -0.35 -22.03
CA ASN A 271 -9.41 -0.86 -23.16
C ASN A 271 -8.01 -0.23 -23.14
N LEU A 272 -6.99 -1.02 -22.76
CA LEU A 272 -5.62 -0.57 -22.65
C LEU A 272 -4.72 -1.41 -23.56
N ASN A 273 -3.99 -0.75 -24.44
CA ASN A 273 -3.04 -1.42 -25.35
C ASN A 273 -3.65 -2.62 -26.11
N GLY A 274 -4.91 -2.48 -26.57
CA GLY A 274 -5.63 -3.54 -27.28
C GLY A 274 -6.18 -4.67 -26.40
N LYS A 275 -6.03 -4.57 -25.07
CA LYS A 275 -6.58 -5.54 -24.11
C LYS A 275 -7.77 -4.94 -23.38
N SER A 276 -8.88 -5.69 -23.32
CA SER A 276 -10.05 -5.33 -22.53
C SER A 276 -9.86 -5.83 -21.08
N LEU A 277 -9.80 -4.91 -20.13
CA LEU A 277 -9.70 -5.19 -18.71
C LEU A 277 -11.06 -4.96 -18.06
N ILE A 278 -11.54 -5.93 -17.29
CA ILE A 278 -12.84 -5.85 -16.61
C ILE A 278 -12.58 -5.96 -15.09
N PHE A 279 -13.02 -4.94 -14.37
CA PHE A 279 -12.93 -4.91 -12.92
C PHE A 279 -14.33 -4.90 -12.31
N LYS A 280 -14.53 -5.68 -11.26
CA LYS A 280 -15.78 -5.79 -10.52
C LYS A 280 -15.52 -5.44 -9.06
N ILE A 281 -16.13 -4.36 -8.61
CA ILE A 281 -15.92 -3.82 -7.25
C ILE A 281 -17.26 -3.88 -6.49
N PRO A 282 -17.39 -4.72 -5.45
CA PRO A 282 -18.56 -4.67 -4.58
C PRO A 282 -18.70 -3.28 -3.95
N MET A 283 -19.86 -2.62 -4.15
CA MET A 283 -20.02 -1.19 -3.80
C MET A 283 -19.78 -0.91 -2.31
N ASP A 284 -20.22 -1.80 -1.43
CA ASP A 284 -20.16 -1.61 0.02
C ASP A 284 -18.93 -2.26 0.67
N PHE A 285 -18.29 -3.20 -0.01
CA PHE A 285 -17.22 -4.03 0.54
C PHE A 285 -15.89 -3.98 -0.21
N GLY A 286 -15.87 -3.56 -1.48
CA GLY A 286 -14.68 -3.54 -2.33
C GLY A 286 -13.86 -2.24 -2.25
N TRP A 287 -14.30 -1.27 -1.45
CA TRP A 287 -13.62 0.01 -1.24
C TRP A 287 -13.10 0.11 0.21
N LEU A 288 -11.77 0.29 0.34
CA LEU A 288 -11.06 0.48 1.60
C LEU A 288 -11.10 1.94 2.04
#